data_f417b689c7be2c13d23101ecf7da7eb8
#
_entry.id   f417b689c7be2c13d23101ecf7da7eb8
#
_cell.length_a   1.000
_cell.length_b   1.000
_cell.length_c   1.000
_cell.angle_alpha   90.00
_cell.angle_beta   90.00
_cell.angle_gamma   90.00
#
_symmetry.space_group_name_H-M   'P 1'
#
loop_
_entity.id
_entity.type
_entity.pdbx_description
1 polymer ?
#
loop_
_entity_poly.entity_id
_entity_poly.type
_entity_poly.pdbx_seq_one_letter_code
_entity_poly.pdbx_strand_id
1 'polypeptide(L)'
;MPQQVSMANVKDSEDVGTLSGPANVGNRKAVLNIEQVGFRYSGKWTLIGESKLSYEAEPDFLSRSPVLYAFVSMNEVLYIGKTTMPLGKRLYGYANPGPKQSTNQKVNLNIQGLVSNGVSVEIWVFAPMKNEIVYRGIPVNLPAGLEDSLIDILKPKWNHLGK
;
A
#
# COMPACT_ATOMS: atom_id res chain seq x y z
N MET A 1 42.00 -13.57 -43.54
CA MET A 1 41.83 -12.14 -43.27
C MET A 1 40.86 -12.00 -42.13
N PRO A 2 41.27 -11.58 -40.98
CA PRO A 2 40.32 -11.36 -39.90
C PRO A 2 39.52 -10.08 -40.18
N GLN A 3 38.22 -10.22 -40.29
CA GLN A 3 37.33 -9.09 -40.32
C GLN A 3 37.32 -8.47 -38.92
N GLN A 4 37.73 -7.23 -38.83
CA GLN A 4 37.51 -6.42 -37.67
C GLN A 4 36.00 -6.22 -37.48
N VAL A 5 35.46 -6.81 -36.44
CA VAL A 5 34.15 -6.45 -35.96
C VAL A 5 34.28 -5.09 -35.31
N SER A 6 33.81 -4.08 -35.98
CA SER A 6 33.63 -2.75 -35.40
C SER A 6 32.64 -2.89 -34.25
N MET A 7 33.11 -2.75 -33.01
CA MET A 7 32.21 -2.50 -31.88
C MET A 7 31.54 -1.15 -32.13
N ALA A 8 30.29 -1.18 -32.52
CA ALA A 8 29.47 -0.01 -32.45
C ALA A 8 29.40 0.44 -31.00
N ASN A 9 29.93 1.63 -30.75
CA ASN A 9 29.65 2.35 -29.50
C ASN A 9 28.16 2.44 -29.32
N VAL A 10 27.63 1.58 -28.48
CA VAL A 10 26.36 1.86 -27.85
C VAL A 10 26.61 3.06 -26.94
N LYS A 11 26.31 4.23 -27.43
CA LYS A 11 26.11 5.36 -26.56
C LYS A 11 24.90 4.98 -25.70
N ASP A 12 25.17 4.56 -24.49
CA ASP A 12 24.19 4.66 -23.43
C ASP A 12 23.82 6.14 -23.34
N SER A 13 22.76 6.49 -24.03
CA SER A 13 22.03 7.68 -23.68
C SER A 13 21.37 7.32 -22.36
N GLU A 14 22.08 7.57 -21.27
CA GLU A 14 21.43 7.76 -19.99
C GLU A 14 20.49 8.94 -20.17
N ASP A 15 19.27 8.59 -20.55
CA ASP A 15 18.16 9.51 -20.38
C ASP A 15 17.92 9.60 -18.87
N VAL A 16 18.74 10.43 -18.24
CA VAL A 16 18.48 10.89 -16.88
C VAL A 16 17.23 11.76 -16.99
N GLY A 17 16.07 11.09 -16.93
CA GLY A 17 14.80 11.77 -16.88
C GLY A 17 14.87 12.86 -15.84
N THR A 18 14.81 14.08 -16.29
CA THR A 18 14.73 15.28 -15.45
C THR A 18 13.58 15.08 -14.48
N LEU A 19 13.94 14.85 -13.24
CA LEU A 19 12.99 14.81 -12.14
C LEU A 19 12.27 16.15 -12.10
N SER A 20 11.00 16.11 -12.44
CA SER A 20 10.13 17.27 -12.33
C SER A 20 10.15 17.80 -10.91
N GLY A 21 10.29 19.06 -10.76
CA GLY A 21 10.44 19.99 -9.69
C GLY A 21 10.12 19.61 -8.23
N PRO A 22 10.66 20.38 -7.27
CA PRO A 22 10.78 19.99 -5.85
C PRO A 22 9.47 19.90 -5.06
N ALA A 23 8.35 20.39 -5.57
CA ALA A 23 7.10 20.50 -4.80
C ALA A 23 6.34 19.17 -4.60
N ASN A 24 6.64 18.10 -5.35
CA ASN A 24 5.94 16.81 -5.29
C ASN A 24 6.82 15.61 -4.89
N VAL A 25 8.09 15.83 -4.60
CA VAL A 25 9.06 14.74 -4.39
C VAL A 25 8.75 13.95 -3.11
N GLY A 26 8.27 14.58 -2.05
CA GLY A 26 7.99 13.90 -0.78
C GLY A 26 6.81 12.92 -0.89
N ASN A 27 5.73 13.33 -1.51
CA ASN A 27 4.52 12.52 -1.62
C ASN A 27 4.67 11.37 -2.62
N ARG A 28 5.34 11.60 -3.76
CA ARG A 28 5.72 10.55 -4.70
C ARG A 28 6.67 9.53 -4.09
N LYS A 29 7.59 9.98 -3.22
CA LYS A 29 8.55 9.10 -2.57
C LYS A 29 7.88 8.07 -1.66
N ALA A 30 6.84 8.45 -0.91
CA ALA A 30 6.11 7.51 -0.05
C ALA A 30 5.41 6.42 -0.88
N VAL A 31 4.65 6.78 -1.92
CA VAL A 31 3.97 5.82 -2.81
C VAL A 31 4.99 4.94 -3.55
N LEU A 32 6.06 5.52 -4.09
CA LEU A 32 7.12 4.77 -4.75
C LEU A 32 7.78 3.75 -3.81
N ASN A 33 7.97 4.10 -2.56
CA ASN A 33 8.54 3.18 -1.58
C ASN A 33 7.67 1.94 -1.37
N ILE A 34 6.35 2.08 -1.24
CA ILE A 34 5.49 0.91 -1.10
C ILE A 34 5.35 0.12 -2.40
N GLU A 35 5.36 0.75 -3.55
CA GLU A 35 5.42 0.05 -4.84
C GLU A 35 6.70 -0.76 -4.99
N GLN A 36 7.84 -0.19 -4.59
CA GLN A 36 9.14 -0.87 -4.60
C GLN A 36 9.18 -2.07 -3.64
N VAL A 37 8.48 -1.99 -2.52
CA VAL A 37 8.31 -3.11 -1.60
C VAL A 37 7.46 -4.23 -2.21
N GLY A 38 6.59 -3.89 -3.15
CA GLY A 38 5.72 -4.84 -3.85
C GLY A 38 4.23 -4.62 -3.63
N PHE A 39 3.84 -3.52 -3.01
CA PHE A 39 2.42 -3.15 -2.94
C PHE A 39 1.87 -2.87 -4.34
N ARG A 40 0.61 -3.21 -4.54
CA ARG A 40 -0.15 -2.95 -5.77
C ARG A 40 -1.45 -2.26 -5.45
N TYR A 41 -1.84 -1.33 -6.31
CA TYR A 41 -3.16 -0.73 -6.23
C TYR A 41 -4.23 -1.80 -6.37
N SER A 42 -5.17 -1.84 -5.45
CA SER A 42 -6.26 -2.81 -5.42
C SER A 42 -7.64 -2.17 -5.58
N GLY A 43 -7.79 -0.93 -5.19
CA GLY A 43 -9.08 -0.26 -5.22
C GLY A 43 -9.12 1.00 -4.38
N LYS A 44 -10.32 1.39 -3.99
CA LYS A 44 -10.54 2.62 -3.23
C LYS A 44 -11.72 2.49 -2.27
N TRP A 45 -11.74 3.34 -1.28
CA TRP A 45 -12.88 3.54 -0.40
C TRP A 45 -13.94 4.41 -1.08
N THR A 46 -15.19 4.09 -0.84
CA THR A 46 -16.37 4.78 -1.39
C THR A 46 -17.41 5.02 -0.31
N LEU A 47 -18.41 5.84 -0.60
CA LEU A 47 -19.58 5.99 0.25
C LEU A 47 -20.83 5.49 -0.46
N ILE A 48 -21.68 4.78 0.29
CA ILE A 48 -23.06 4.49 -0.11
C ILE A 48 -23.93 5.51 0.57
N GLY A 49 -24.66 6.34 -0.20
CA GLY A 49 -25.35 7.49 0.33
C GLY A 49 -24.37 8.52 0.92
N GLU A 50 -24.74 9.19 1.99
CA GLU A 50 -23.94 10.29 2.56
C GLU A 50 -22.91 9.86 3.60
N SER A 51 -23.08 8.69 4.21
CA SER A 51 -22.27 8.34 5.39
C SER A 51 -21.88 6.88 5.54
N LYS A 52 -22.37 5.97 4.72
CA LYS A 52 -22.03 4.56 4.85
C LYS A 52 -20.76 4.24 4.07
N LEU A 53 -19.68 3.94 4.79
CA LEU A 53 -18.42 3.55 4.17
C LEU A 53 -18.54 2.20 3.46
N SER A 54 -18.03 2.13 2.26
CA SER A 54 -17.90 0.95 1.44
C SER A 54 -16.57 0.98 0.68
N TYR A 55 -16.29 -0.03 -0.11
CA TYR A 55 -15.07 -0.09 -0.91
C TYR A 55 -15.32 -0.81 -2.23
N GLU A 56 -14.51 -0.45 -3.21
CA GLU A 56 -14.34 -1.16 -4.48
C GLU A 56 -12.92 -1.68 -4.52
N ALA A 57 -12.74 -2.98 -4.65
CA ALA A 57 -11.42 -3.59 -4.71
C ALA A 57 -11.41 -4.83 -5.60
N GLU A 58 -10.25 -5.15 -6.14
CA GLU A 58 -10.08 -6.32 -7.01
C GLU A 58 -10.36 -7.62 -6.24
N PRO A 59 -11.25 -8.49 -6.76
CA PRO A 59 -11.66 -9.72 -6.09
C PRO A 59 -10.49 -10.64 -5.72
N ASP A 60 -9.47 -10.71 -6.58
CA ASP A 60 -8.29 -11.54 -6.33
C ASP A 60 -7.53 -11.14 -5.06
N PHE A 61 -7.45 -9.84 -4.77
CA PHE A 61 -6.84 -9.36 -3.53
C PHE A 61 -7.72 -9.61 -2.31
N LEU A 62 -9.03 -9.51 -2.46
CA LEU A 62 -9.97 -9.67 -1.35
C LEU A 62 -9.94 -11.06 -0.72
N SER A 63 -9.61 -12.09 -1.48
CA SER A 63 -9.51 -13.48 -1.00
C SER A 63 -8.17 -13.84 -0.38
N ARG A 64 -7.14 -12.99 -0.54
CA ARG A 64 -5.79 -13.32 -0.10
C ARG A 64 -5.55 -13.09 1.39
N SER A 65 -4.73 -13.98 1.95
CA SER A 65 -4.19 -13.89 3.30
C SER A 65 -2.92 -14.77 3.42
N PRO A 66 -1.95 -14.45 4.29
CA PRO A 66 -1.78 -13.17 4.99
C PRO A 66 -1.34 -12.06 4.01
N VAL A 67 -1.75 -10.83 4.27
CA VAL A 67 -1.36 -9.68 3.46
C VAL A 67 -1.07 -8.44 4.33
N LEU A 68 -0.28 -7.51 3.78
CA LEU A 68 -0.26 -6.12 4.20
C LEU A 68 -1.20 -5.30 3.31
N TYR A 69 -1.78 -4.28 3.88
CA TYR A 69 -2.55 -3.29 3.13
C TYR A 69 -2.18 -1.89 3.62
N ALA A 70 -2.33 -0.94 2.71
CA ALA A 70 -2.10 0.46 2.99
C ALA A 70 -3.28 1.30 2.48
N PHE A 71 -3.64 2.33 3.23
CA PHE A 71 -4.59 3.35 2.78
C PHE A 71 -3.80 4.58 2.39
N VAL A 72 -3.97 5.01 1.15
CA VAL A 72 -3.19 6.07 0.52
C VAL A 72 -4.11 7.16 0.01
N SER A 73 -3.79 8.39 0.30
CA SER A 73 -4.48 9.55 -0.23
C SER A 73 -3.49 10.64 -0.60
N MET A 74 -3.69 11.26 -1.76
CA MET A 74 -2.81 12.32 -2.28
C MET A 74 -1.32 11.93 -2.24
N ASN A 75 -1.00 10.71 -2.65
CA ASN A 75 0.35 10.12 -2.61
C ASN A 75 0.97 10.00 -1.21
N GLU A 76 0.18 10.10 -0.16
CA GLU A 76 0.62 9.90 1.22
C GLU A 76 0.04 8.60 1.77
N VAL A 77 0.90 7.77 2.36
CA VAL A 77 0.47 6.57 3.09
C VAL A 77 -0.07 6.99 4.45
N LEU A 78 -1.38 6.82 4.64
CA LEU A 78 -2.07 7.24 5.87
C LEU A 78 -2.15 6.14 6.91
N TYR A 79 -2.20 4.89 6.47
CA TYR A 79 -2.33 3.72 7.33
C TYR A 79 -1.68 2.49 6.70
N ILE A 80 -1.04 1.68 7.52
CA ILE A 80 -0.56 0.34 7.17
C ILE A 80 -1.10 -0.64 8.20
N GLY A 81 -1.61 -1.76 7.70
CA GLY A 81 -2.07 -2.85 8.55
C GLY A 81 -1.73 -4.21 7.95
N LYS A 82 -1.80 -5.23 8.78
CA LYS A 82 -1.71 -6.62 8.34
C LYS A 82 -2.98 -7.37 8.68
N THR A 83 -3.24 -8.43 7.97
CA THR A 83 -4.30 -9.36 8.29
C THR A 83 -3.88 -10.79 8.02
N THR A 84 -4.26 -11.70 8.92
CA THR A 84 -4.19 -13.15 8.73
C THR A 84 -5.50 -13.71 8.20
N MET A 85 -6.57 -12.93 8.27
CA MET A 85 -7.84 -13.21 7.61
C MET A 85 -7.81 -12.76 6.14
N PRO A 86 -8.71 -13.28 5.28
CA PRO A 86 -8.88 -12.71 3.95
C PRO A 86 -9.09 -11.20 4.00
N LEU A 87 -8.43 -10.48 3.09
CA LEU A 87 -8.46 -9.01 3.07
C LEU A 87 -9.88 -8.44 3.07
N GLY A 88 -10.79 -9.06 2.32
CA GLY A 88 -12.20 -8.64 2.27
C GLY A 88 -12.87 -8.60 3.64
N LYS A 89 -12.60 -9.59 4.49
CA LYS A 89 -13.11 -9.58 5.88
C LYS A 89 -12.51 -8.43 6.70
N ARG A 90 -11.24 -8.14 6.49
CA ARG A 90 -10.57 -7.05 7.19
C ARG A 90 -11.12 -5.70 6.77
N LEU A 91 -11.29 -5.46 5.47
CA LEU A 91 -11.88 -4.22 4.93
C LEU A 91 -13.34 -4.05 5.39
N TYR A 92 -14.11 -5.14 5.40
CA TYR A 92 -15.46 -5.13 5.95
C TYR A 92 -15.50 -4.65 7.41
N GLY A 93 -14.52 -5.05 8.22
CA GLY A 93 -14.41 -4.62 9.61
C GLY A 93 -14.16 -3.11 9.77
N TYR A 94 -13.47 -2.47 8.82
CA TYR A 94 -13.35 -1.01 8.79
C TYR A 94 -14.62 -0.32 8.30
N ALA A 95 -15.29 -0.90 7.32
CA ALA A 95 -16.56 -0.37 6.80
C ALA A 95 -17.69 -0.47 7.83
N ASN A 96 -17.68 -1.52 8.65
CA ASN A 96 -18.72 -1.82 9.65
C ASN A 96 -18.07 -2.14 11.00
N PRO A 97 -17.46 -1.16 11.69
CA PRO A 97 -16.74 -1.41 12.93
C PRO A 97 -17.71 -1.74 14.07
N GLY A 98 -17.33 -2.76 14.86
CA GLY A 98 -18.05 -3.12 16.06
C GLY A 98 -17.85 -2.12 17.21
N PRO A 99 -18.71 -2.14 18.24
CA PRO A 99 -18.70 -1.15 19.33
C PRO A 99 -17.44 -1.19 20.20
N LYS A 100 -16.71 -2.29 20.20
CA LYS A 100 -15.45 -2.46 20.94
C LYS A 100 -14.19 -2.33 20.08
N GLN A 101 -14.35 -2.05 18.80
CA GLN A 101 -13.24 -1.96 17.84
C GLN A 101 -12.80 -0.51 17.64
N SER A 102 -12.20 0.08 18.67
CA SER A 102 -11.85 1.51 18.67
C SER A 102 -10.94 1.94 17.51
N THR A 103 -9.96 1.12 17.14
CA THR A 103 -9.08 1.41 16.00
C THR A 103 -9.86 1.42 14.70
N ASN A 104 -10.72 0.42 14.47
CA ASN A 104 -11.54 0.35 13.26
C ASN A 104 -12.50 1.53 13.17
N GLN A 105 -13.08 1.95 14.30
CA GLN A 105 -13.97 3.12 14.36
C GLN A 105 -13.23 4.42 14.00
N LYS A 106 -12.02 4.63 14.52
CA LYS A 106 -11.20 5.81 14.20
C LYS A 106 -10.82 5.84 12.73
N VAL A 107 -10.36 4.73 12.20
CA VAL A 107 -9.99 4.62 10.78
C VAL A 107 -11.20 4.84 9.89
N ASN A 108 -12.35 4.25 10.23
CA ASN A 108 -13.63 4.46 9.53
C ASN A 108 -13.99 5.95 9.44
N LEU A 109 -13.97 6.67 10.57
CA LEU A 109 -14.28 8.11 10.61
C LEU A 109 -13.28 8.94 9.80
N ASN A 110 -12.01 8.60 9.84
CA ASN A 110 -10.97 9.29 9.06
C ASN A 110 -11.18 9.11 7.56
N ILE A 111 -11.49 7.89 7.12
CA ILE A 111 -11.79 7.61 5.71
C ILE A 111 -13.06 8.36 5.27
N GLN A 112 -14.14 8.28 6.06
CA GLN A 112 -15.38 9.00 5.76
C GLN A 112 -15.15 10.51 5.64
N GLY A 113 -14.35 11.09 6.53
CA GLY A 113 -14.02 12.51 6.50
C GLY A 113 -13.34 12.94 5.20
N LEU A 114 -12.44 12.14 4.65
CA LEU A 114 -11.80 12.43 3.37
C LEU A 114 -12.75 12.19 2.19
N VAL A 115 -13.37 11.02 2.13
CA VAL A 115 -14.21 10.64 0.99
C VAL A 115 -15.44 11.54 0.86
N SER A 116 -16.06 11.93 1.97
CA SER A 116 -17.19 12.88 1.96
C SER A 116 -16.82 14.28 1.45
N ASN A 117 -15.56 14.65 1.56
CA ASN A 117 -15.02 15.90 1.02
C ASN A 117 -14.46 15.77 -0.40
N GLY A 118 -14.73 14.66 -1.08
CA GLY A 118 -14.27 14.40 -2.45
C GLY A 118 -12.79 14.00 -2.55
N VAL A 119 -12.14 13.66 -1.44
CA VAL A 119 -10.75 13.23 -1.42
C VAL A 119 -10.68 11.70 -1.50
N SER A 120 -10.02 11.19 -2.52
CA SER A 120 -9.87 9.74 -2.73
C SER A 120 -8.97 9.11 -1.68
N VAL A 121 -9.38 7.96 -1.15
CA VAL A 121 -8.55 7.09 -0.31
C VAL A 121 -8.42 5.75 -1.01
N GLU A 122 -7.21 5.45 -1.45
CA GLU A 122 -6.87 4.24 -2.19
C GLU A 122 -6.53 3.09 -1.25
N ILE A 123 -6.73 1.87 -1.74
CA ILE A 123 -6.36 0.62 -1.07
C ILE A 123 -5.23 -0.02 -1.87
N TRP A 124 -4.08 -0.15 -1.24
CA TRP A 124 -2.90 -0.82 -1.78
C TRP A 124 -2.63 -2.09 -1.01
N VAL A 125 -2.18 -3.14 -1.69
CA VAL A 125 -2.03 -4.47 -1.09
C VAL A 125 -0.68 -5.07 -1.44
N PHE A 126 -0.02 -5.62 -0.43
CA PHE A 126 1.15 -6.48 -0.55
C PHE A 126 0.75 -7.91 -0.21
N ALA A 127 0.67 -8.76 -1.23
CA ALA A 127 0.26 -10.15 -1.12
C ALA A 127 1.36 -11.05 -1.70
N PRO A 128 2.44 -11.32 -0.95
CA PRO A 128 3.54 -12.14 -1.42
C PRO A 128 3.11 -13.60 -1.64
N MET A 129 3.81 -14.29 -2.51
CA MET A 129 3.64 -15.73 -2.66
C MET A 129 4.11 -16.45 -1.41
N LYS A 130 3.50 -17.59 -1.12
CA LYS A 130 3.96 -18.47 -0.02
C LYS A 130 5.41 -18.85 -0.26
N ASN A 131 6.21 -18.82 0.81
CA ASN A 131 7.61 -19.24 0.79
C ASN A 131 8.51 -18.40 -0.15
N GLU A 132 8.11 -17.17 -0.47
CA GLU A 132 8.93 -16.26 -1.26
C GLU A 132 10.28 -16.00 -0.61
N ILE A 133 10.31 -15.92 0.71
CA ILE A 133 11.55 -15.87 1.48
C ILE A 133 11.64 -17.03 2.48
N VAL A 134 12.79 -17.68 2.46
CA VAL A 134 13.14 -18.76 3.37
C VAL A 134 14.46 -18.42 4.07
N TYR A 135 14.44 -18.41 5.39
CA TYR A 135 15.64 -18.24 6.19
C TYR A 135 16.06 -19.59 6.82
N ARG A 136 17.18 -20.13 6.36
CA ARG A 136 17.71 -21.44 6.85
C ARG A 136 16.66 -22.57 6.86
N GLY A 137 15.88 -22.68 5.77
CA GLY A 137 14.82 -23.67 5.63
C GLY A 137 13.49 -23.32 6.30
N ILE A 138 13.40 -22.18 6.98
CA ILE A 138 12.18 -21.72 7.65
C ILE A 138 11.49 -20.68 6.76
N PRO A 139 10.24 -20.93 6.32
CA PRO A 139 9.47 -19.90 5.60
C PRO A 139 9.24 -18.66 6.46
N VAL A 140 9.51 -17.49 5.90
CA VAL A 140 9.32 -16.22 6.58
C VAL A 140 7.96 -15.62 6.21
N ASN A 141 7.17 -15.25 7.20
CA ASN A 141 5.95 -14.48 7.00
C ASN A 141 6.31 -13.02 6.72
N LEU A 142 6.43 -12.66 5.45
CA LEU A 142 6.81 -11.31 5.02
C LEU A 142 5.84 -10.22 5.50
N PRO A 143 4.51 -10.39 5.38
CA PRO A 143 3.59 -9.38 5.91
C PRO A 143 3.82 -9.06 7.39
N ALA A 144 3.99 -10.08 8.22
CA ALA A 144 4.26 -9.89 9.64
C ALA A 144 5.63 -9.24 9.89
N GLY A 145 6.66 -9.65 9.14
CA GLY A 145 8.01 -9.15 9.31
C GLY A 145 8.22 -7.71 8.80
N LEU A 146 7.44 -7.27 7.84
CA LEU A 146 7.59 -5.94 7.24
C LEU A 146 6.72 -4.85 7.88
N GLU A 147 5.63 -5.21 8.53
CA GLU A 147 4.66 -4.23 9.05
C GLU A 147 5.29 -3.18 9.95
N ASP A 148 5.94 -3.62 11.03
CA ASP A 148 6.54 -2.71 12.00
C ASP A 148 7.62 -1.84 11.38
N SER A 149 8.45 -2.40 10.51
CA SER A 149 9.50 -1.67 9.81
C SER A 149 8.93 -0.61 8.87
N LEU A 150 7.87 -0.92 8.14
CA LEU A 150 7.20 0.04 7.26
C LEU A 150 6.52 1.17 8.04
N ILE A 151 5.87 0.85 9.15
CA ILE A 151 5.26 1.85 10.04
C ILE A 151 6.33 2.78 10.60
N ASP A 152 7.47 2.24 11.00
CA ASP A 152 8.57 3.02 11.54
C ASP A 152 9.22 3.96 10.50
N ILE A 153 9.38 3.48 9.27
CA ILE A 153 9.97 4.26 8.17
C ILE A 153 9.01 5.33 7.64
N LEU A 154 7.77 4.95 7.39
CA LEU A 154 6.79 5.81 6.72
C LEU A 154 6.02 6.70 7.71
N LYS A 155 5.92 6.29 8.96
CA LYS A 155 5.19 6.99 10.04
C LYS A 155 3.77 7.44 9.62
N PRO A 156 2.93 6.48 9.18
CA PRO A 156 1.59 6.83 8.70
C PRO A 156 0.78 7.48 9.83
N LYS A 157 0.10 8.57 9.52
CA LYS A 157 -0.61 9.39 10.52
C LYS A 157 -1.64 8.59 11.33
N TRP A 158 -2.33 7.66 10.70
CA TRP A 158 -3.40 6.91 11.37
C TRP A 158 -2.91 5.73 12.19
N ASN A 159 -1.68 5.28 12.01
CA ASN A 159 -1.08 4.25 12.87
C ASN A 159 -0.72 4.76 14.27
N HIS A 160 -0.58 6.06 14.44
CA HIS A 160 -0.18 6.70 15.70
C HIS A 160 -1.34 7.35 16.47
N LEU A 161 -2.57 7.26 15.95
CA LEU A 161 -3.75 7.82 16.60
C LEU A 161 -4.15 6.96 17.82
N GLY A 162 -3.82 7.44 19.02
CA GLY A 162 -4.24 6.82 20.28
C GLY A 162 -3.13 6.14 21.09
N LYS A 163 -1.87 6.46 20.80
CA LYS A 163 -0.75 6.21 21.71
C LYS A 163 -0.47 7.41 22.58
#